data_19df7fef54744f4c56d75c4ba19512ea
#
_entry.id   19df7fef54744f4c56d75c4ba19512ea
#
_cell.length_a   1.000
_cell.length_b   1.000
_cell.length_c   1.000
_cell.angle_alpha   90.00
_cell.angle_beta   90.00
_cell.angle_gamma   90.00
#
_symmetry.space_group_name_H-M   'P 1'
#
loop_
_entity.id
_entity.type
_entity.pdbx_description
1 polymer ?
#
loop_
_entity_poly.entity_id
_entity_poly.type
_entity_poly.pdbx_seq_one_letter_code
_entity_poly.pdbx_strand_id
1 'polypeptide(L)'
;MSEGGQIGSNGLKGTGLMRRFSDFLQSAWKTIVVFIPYAWLLIFFLFPFFIVAKISLAEITIASPPFTKMIEWAGNGIVNIRLVFDNYSYILSDSLYYKTYLNSLKISLISTVICLLIGYPMAYGIVRSGPVAKRVLLFMIILPFWTSFLLRVYAWMGLLADQGTINNLLIGLGIIDEPIRMLYTEFAVFVGVVYTYLPFMILPLYANMEKLDGSLTEAAADLGSKPTNTFFKVTLPLTYPGIVAGSLLVFIPATGEYVIPDLLGGGNVLMIGRLLFNEFFSNTDWPVASAVAIILLFLLVLPMTIYQYYQAKAVEEGQ
;
A
#
# COMPACT_ATOMS: atom_id res chain seq x y z
N MET A 1 -78.74 27.08 24.05
CA MET A 1 -78.11 28.34 23.54
C MET A 1 -76.64 28.28 23.96
N SER A 2 -75.81 27.99 23.00
CA SER A 2 -74.44 28.55 22.87
C SER A 2 -73.76 27.88 21.72
N GLU A 3 -73.42 28.65 20.76
CA GLU A 3 -72.74 28.27 19.52
C GLU A 3 -71.31 27.90 19.82
N GLY A 4 -70.87 26.76 19.31
CA GLY A 4 -69.50 26.32 19.25
C GLY A 4 -68.90 26.54 17.87
N GLY A 5 -68.04 27.55 17.73
CA GLY A 5 -67.37 27.86 16.46
C GLY A 5 -66.39 26.81 15.99
N GLN A 6 -66.54 26.39 14.77
CA GLN A 6 -65.56 25.61 13.98
C GLN A 6 -64.37 26.49 13.65
N ILE A 7 -63.20 26.24 14.19
CA ILE A 7 -61.94 26.81 13.76
C ILE A 7 -61.33 25.88 12.72
N GLY A 8 -61.18 26.41 11.49
CA GLY A 8 -60.85 25.70 10.30
C GLY A 8 -59.45 25.08 10.30
N SER A 9 -59.39 23.89 9.75
CA SER A 9 -58.21 23.07 9.43
C SER A 9 -57.45 23.56 8.21
N ASN A 10 -56.82 24.72 8.26
CA ASN A 10 -56.00 25.25 7.17
C ASN A 10 -54.47 25.24 7.44
N GLY A 11 -54.00 24.49 8.44
CA GLY A 11 -52.59 24.45 8.86
C GLY A 11 -51.72 23.35 8.25
N LEU A 12 -52.25 22.39 7.45
CA LEU A 12 -51.54 21.15 7.13
C LEU A 12 -50.94 21.06 5.73
N LYS A 13 -51.10 22.09 4.88
CA LYS A 13 -50.52 22.05 3.49
C LYS A 13 -49.09 22.59 3.38
N GLY A 14 -48.57 23.31 4.36
CA GLY A 14 -47.20 23.87 4.36
C GLY A 14 -46.11 22.86 4.75
N THR A 15 -46.44 21.87 5.59
CA THR A 15 -45.46 20.93 6.13
C THR A 15 -44.96 19.90 5.14
N GLY A 16 -45.78 19.53 4.14
CA GLY A 16 -45.41 18.54 3.11
C GLY A 16 -44.37 19.07 2.09
N LEU A 17 -44.49 20.35 1.73
CA LEU A 17 -43.57 20.98 0.77
C LEU A 17 -42.20 21.26 1.41
N MET A 18 -42.19 21.74 2.64
CA MET A 18 -40.95 21.93 3.41
C MET A 18 -40.22 20.59 3.66
N ARG A 19 -40.96 19.55 3.99
CA ARG A 19 -40.40 18.21 4.19
C ARG A 19 -39.79 17.65 2.89
N ARG A 20 -40.48 17.75 1.76
CA ARG A 20 -39.96 17.34 0.45
C ARG A 20 -38.71 18.15 0.06
N PHE A 21 -38.69 19.44 0.36
CA PHE A 21 -37.55 20.30 0.06
C PHE A 21 -36.37 19.98 0.98
N SER A 22 -36.60 19.70 2.29
CA SER A 22 -35.55 19.23 3.20
C SER A 22 -35.00 17.86 2.83
N ASP A 23 -35.86 16.93 2.40
CA ASP A 23 -35.46 15.59 1.96
C ASP A 23 -34.67 15.66 0.64
N PHE A 24 -35.06 16.54 -0.28
CA PHE A 24 -34.30 16.82 -1.50
C PHE A 24 -32.93 17.43 -1.19
N LEU A 25 -32.87 18.43 -0.31
CA LEU A 25 -31.60 19.03 0.13
C LEU A 25 -30.70 18.04 0.84
N GLN A 26 -31.26 17.19 1.72
CA GLN A 26 -30.47 16.15 2.40
C GLN A 26 -29.97 15.08 1.42
N SER A 27 -30.78 14.69 0.43
CA SER A 27 -30.37 13.75 -0.61
C SER A 27 -29.30 14.36 -1.52
N ALA A 28 -29.50 15.62 -1.96
CA ALA A 28 -28.52 16.33 -2.76
C ALA A 28 -27.21 16.55 -2.00
N TRP A 29 -27.29 16.89 -0.71
CA TRP A 29 -26.11 17.06 0.15
C TRP A 29 -25.33 15.76 0.33
N LYS A 30 -26.00 14.63 0.58
CA LYS A 30 -25.37 13.30 0.65
C LYS A 30 -24.66 12.95 -0.67
N THR A 31 -25.30 13.22 -1.79
CA THR A 31 -24.71 12.98 -3.11
C THR A 31 -23.49 13.87 -3.35
N ILE A 32 -23.55 15.14 -3.00
CA ILE A 32 -22.41 16.09 -3.14
C ILE A 32 -21.24 15.68 -2.25
N VAL A 33 -21.50 15.31 -1.00
CA VAL A 33 -20.45 14.88 -0.05
C VAL A 33 -19.73 13.63 -0.53
N VAL A 34 -20.46 12.69 -1.16
CA VAL A 34 -19.86 11.49 -1.76
C VAL A 34 -19.19 11.82 -3.10
N PHE A 35 -19.81 12.65 -3.93
CA PHE A 35 -19.34 12.95 -5.29
C PHE A 35 -18.01 13.70 -5.31
N ILE A 36 -17.78 14.64 -4.37
CA ILE A 36 -16.55 15.45 -4.35
C ILE A 36 -15.29 14.61 -4.19
N PRO A 37 -15.16 13.67 -3.19
CA PRO A 37 -14.01 12.81 -3.08
C PRO A 37 -13.83 11.87 -4.30
N TYR A 38 -14.94 11.33 -4.84
CA TYR A 38 -14.88 10.48 -6.03
C TYR A 38 -14.44 11.26 -7.28
N ALA A 39 -14.97 12.47 -7.50
CA ALA A 39 -14.55 13.32 -8.61
C ALA A 39 -13.07 13.69 -8.50
N TRP A 40 -12.60 13.99 -7.28
CA TRP A 40 -11.17 14.24 -7.02
C TRP A 40 -10.31 13.02 -7.40
N LEU A 41 -10.68 11.82 -6.94
CA LEU A 41 -9.97 10.58 -7.28
C LEU A 41 -9.99 10.31 -8.79
N LEU A 42 -11.12 10.51 -9.46
CA LEU A 42 -11.22 10.32 -10.91
C LEU A 42 -10.30 11.28 -11.66
N ILE A 43 -10.28 12.55 -11.28
CA ILE A 43 -9.47 13.57 -11.98
C ILE A 43 -7.97 13.34 -11.70
N PHE A 44 -7.57 13.19 -10.44
CA PHE A 44 -6.16 13.18 -10.08
C PHE A 44 -5.51 11.80 -10.10
N PHE A 45 -6.27 10.72 -10.15
CA PHE A 45 -5.77 9.36 -10.26
C PHE A 45 -6.05 8.75 -11.63
N LEU A 46 -7.30 8.73 -12.06
CA LEU A 46 -7.69 8.03 -13.28
C LEU A 46 -7.20 8.75 -14.55
N PHE A 47 -7.23 10.09 -14.57
CA PHE A 47 -6.76 10.84 -15.73
C PHE A 47 -5.25 10.67 -15.99
N PRO A 48 -4.33 10.84 -15.00
CA PRO A 48 -2.93 10.48 -15.18
C PRO A 48 -2.70 9.02 -15.55
N PHE A 49 -3.48 8.11 -14.99
CA PHE A 49 -3.41 6.69 -15.34
C PHE A 49 -3.73 6.44 -16.82
N PHE A 50 -4.75 7.09 -17.37
CA PHE A 50 -5.05 7.01 -18.80
C PHE A 50 -3.91 7.57 -19.67
N ILE A 51 -3.20 8.61 -19.20
CA ILE A 51 -2.02 9.11 -19.90
C ILE A 51 -0.93 8.04 -19.95
N VAL A 52 -0.62 7.39 -18.82
CA VAL A 52 0.35 6.30 -18.76
C VAL A 52 -0.10 5.12 -19.64
N ALA A 53 -1.37 4.71 -19.57
CA ALA A 53 -1.92 3.66 -20.41
C ALA A 53 -1.84 4.01 -21.91
N LYS A 54 -2.06 5.28 -22.27
CA LYS A 54 -1.86 5.76 -23.64
C LYS A 54 -0.40 5.67 -24.06
N ILE A 55 0.54 6.11 -23.23
CA ILE A 55 1.98 6.11 -23.54
C ILE A 55 2.48 4.67 -23.69
N SER A 56 1.98 3.72 -22.90
CA SER A 56 2.39 2.31 -22.97
C SER A 56 2.07 1.64 -24.32
N LEU A 57 1.12 2.20 -25.09
CA LEU A 57 0.70 1.75 -26.42
C LEU A 57 1.30 2.60 -27.55
N ALA A 58 2.26 3.48 -27.23
CA ALA A 58 2.99 4.29 -28.20
C ALA A 58 4.34 3.65 -28.54
N GLU A 59 4.99 4.16 -29.58
CA GLU A 59 6.34 3.76 -29.99
C GLU A 59 7.35 4.82 -29.56
N ILE A 60 8.56 4.40 -29.17
CA ILE A 60 9.63 5.32 -28.82
C ILE A 60 10.05 6.13 -30.04
N THR A 61 10.33 7.41 -29.87
CA THR A 61 10.84 8.29 -30.92
C THR A 61 11.85 9.28 -30.35
N ILE A 62 12.76 9.74 -31.21
CA ILE A 62 13.73 10.78 -30.83
C ILE A 62 13.04 12.14 -30.95
N ALA A 63 12.24 12.48 -29.96
CA ALA A 63 11.48 13.72 -29.86
C ALA A 63 11.29 14.13 -28.40
N SER A 64 10.72 15.28 -28.15
CA SER A 64 10.29 15.72 -26.81
C SER A 64 8.78 16.04 -26.86
N PRO A 65 7.92 15.20 -26.26
CA PRO A 65 8.18 13.97 -25.50
C PRO A 65 8.60 12.78 -26.38
N PRO A 66 9.31 11.76 -25.84
CA PRO A 66 9.95 10.67 -26.59
C PRO A 66 8.99 9.52 -26.95
N PHE A 67 7.80 9.84 -27.44
CA PHE A 67 6.83 8.85 -27.90
C PHE A 67 5.98 9.37 -29.07
N THR A 68 5.51 8.46 -29.89
CA THR A 68 4.68 8.78 -31.08
C THR A 68 3.29 9.23 -30.68
N LYS A 69 2.66 10.08 -31.53
CA LYS A 69 1.27 10.44 -31.35
C LYS A 69 0.37 9.25 -31.67
N MET A 70 -0.51 8.88 -30.75
CA MET A 70 -1.47 7.80 -30.95
C MET A 70 -2.57 8.17 -31.97
N ILE A 71 -2.90 9.46 -32.08
CA ILE A 71 -3.95 9.98 -32.94
C ILE A 71 -3.31 10.96 -33.92
N GLU A 72 -3.36 10.64 -35.22
CA GLU A 72 -2.91 11.50 -36.31
C GLU A 72 -4.08 11.81 -37.25
N TRP A 73 -4.25 13.09 -37.56
CA TRP A 73 -5.24 13.56 -38.54
C TRP A 73 -4.64 13.42 -39.93
N ALA A 74 -5.15 12.51 -40.75
CA ALA A 74 -4.66 12.23 -42.09
C ALA A 74 -5.19 13.21 -43.16
N GLY A 75 -5.68 14.41 -42.77
CA GLY A 75 -6.14 15.49 -43.73
C GLY A 75 -7.47 15.08 -44.30
N ASN A 76 -8.21 14.51 -44.68
CA ASN A 76 -9.54 14.20 -45.29
C ASN A 76 -10.61 13.73 -44.29
N GLY A 77 -10.54 14.17 -43.02
CA GLY A 77 -11.47 13.72 -42.00
C GLY A 77 -11.22 12.29 -41.49
N ILE A 78 -10.10 11.66 -41.87
CA ILE A 78 -9.69 10.34 -41.41
C ILE A 78 -8.79 10.51 -40.22
N VAL A 79 -9.13 9.83 -39.12
CA VAL A 79 -8.29 9.77 -37.89
C VAL A 79 -7.62 8.41 -37.86
N ASN A 80 -6.30 8.40 -37.97
CA ASN A 80 -5.49 7.20 -37.79
C ASN A 80 -5.17 7.01 -36.31
N ILE A 81 -5.62 5.89 -35.75
CA ILE A 81 -5.28 5.47 -34.38
C ILE A 81 -4.23 4.36 -34.48
N ARG A 82 -3.01 4.65 -34.04
CA ARG A 82 -1.92 3.68 -34.03
C ARG A 82 -1.71 3.17 -32.60
N LEU A 83 -1.97 1.88 -32.41
CA LEU A 83 -1.76 1.16 -31.15
C LEU A 83 -0.60 0.18 -31.35
N VAL A 84 0.43 0.28 -30.52
CA VAL A 84 1.62 -0.56 -30.60
C VAL A 84 1.68 -1.43 -29.34
N PHE A 85 1.59 -2.76 -29.53
CA PHE A 85 1.67 -3.74 -28.44
C PHE A 85 3.05 -4.33 -28.27
N ASP A 86 4.02 -3.90 -29.08
CA ASP A 86 5.40 -4.43 -29.10
C ASP A 86 6.12 -4.22 -27.77
N ASN A 87 5.81 -3.14 -27.03
CA ASN A 87 6.35 -2.90 -25.70
C ASN A 87 6.00 -4.04 -24.72
N TYR A 88 4.77 -4.53 -24.77
CA TYR A 88 4.32 -5.65 -23.93
C TYR A 88 4.95 -6.97 -24.37
N SER A 89 5.04 -7.21 -25.68
CA SER A 89 5.72 -8.39 -26.23
C SER A 89 7.19 -8.40 -25.86
N TYR A 90 7.87 -7.25 -25.93
CA TYR A 90 9.25 -7.08 -25.51
C TYR A 90 9.44 -7.40 -24.03
N ILE A 91 8.65 -6.80 -23.14
CA ILE A 91 8.73 -7.05 -21.69
C ILE A 91 8.50 -8.53 -21.34
N LEU A 92 7.55 -9.19 -22.02
CA LEU A 92 7.24 -10.59 -21.75
C LEU A 92 8.27 -11.56 -22.34
N SER A 93 9.00 -11.17 -23.39
CA SER A 93 10.02 -12.00 -24.03
C SER A 93 11.40 -11.84 -23.40
N ASP A 94 11.71 -10.70 -22.79
CA ASP A 94 13.00 -10.45 -22.18
C ASP A 94 13.06 -10.97 -20.74
N SER A 95 14.04 -11.87 -20.52
CA SER A 95 14.27 -12.50 -19.22
C SER A 95 14.61 -11.51 -18.10
N LEU A 96 15.11 -10.32 -18.43
CA LEU A 96 15.44 -9.26 -17.45
C LEU A 96 14.18 -8.82 -16.70
N TYR A 97 13.11 -8.47 -17.42
CA TYR A 97 11.86 -7.99 -16.82
C TYR A 97 11.21 -9.07 -15.96
N TYR A 98 11.04 -10.26 -16.51
CA TYR A 98 10.46 -11.39 -15.78
C TYR A 98 11.20 -11.71 -14.48
N LYS A 99 12.54 -11.81 -14.53
CA LYS A 99 13.36 -12.05 -13.34
C LYS A 99 13.25 -10.90 -12.33
N THR A 100 13.19 -9.66 -12.82
CA THR A 100 13.09 -8.47 -11.96
C THR A 100 11.72 -8.42 -11.26
N TYR A 101 10.61 -8.76 -11.95
CA TYR A 101 9.30 -8.89 -11.33
C TYR A 101 9.29 -9.95 -10.23
N LEU A 102 9.80 -11.15 -10.52
CA LEU A 102 9.88 -12.23 -9.53
C LEU A 102 10.76 -11.85 -8.33
N ASN A 103 11.88 -11.18 -8.59
CA ASN A 103 12.77 -10.73 -7.51
C ASN A 103 12.08 -9.67 -6.62
N SER A 104 11.34 -8.74 -7.21
CA SER A 104 10.55 -7.76 -6.45
C SER A 104 9.49 -8.43 -5.59
N LEU A 105 8.74 -9.38 -6.14
CA LEU A 105 7.74 -10.16 -5.40
C LEU A 105 8.39 -10.98 -4.26
N LYS A 106 9.52 -11.61 -4.52
CA LYS A 106 10.30 -12.35 -3.51
C LYS A 106 10.71 -11.43 -2.36
N ILE A 107 11.35 -10.30 -2.68
CA ILE A 107 11.86 -9.36 -1.65
C ILE A 107 10.71 -8.76 -0.85
N SER A 108 9.66 -8.29 -1.50
CA SER A 108 8.52 -7.70 -0.79
C SER A 108 7.76 -8.73 0.07
N LEU A 109 7.60 -9.97 -0.41
CA LEU A 109 6.95 -11.03 0.37
C LEU A 109 7.76 -11.40 1.61
N ILE A 110 9.07 -11.64 1.44
CA ILE A 110 9.97 -11.96 2.57
C ILE A 110 10.00 -10.79 3.57
N SER A 111 10.13 -9.55 3.09
CA SER A 111 10.10 -8.37 3.95
C SER A 111 8.77 -8.22 4.70
N THR A 112 7.65 -8.53 4.05
CA THR A 112 6.32 -8.50 4.68
C THR A 112 6.22 -9.55 5.80
N VAL A 113 6.72 -10.76 5.56
CA VAL A 113 6.76 -11.81 6.58
C VAL A 113 7.66 -11.40 7.76
N ILE A 114 8.84 -10.84 7.49
CA ILE A 114 9.72 -10.34 8.55
C ILE A 114 9.04 -9.20 9.34
N CYS A 115 8.40 -8.24 8.64
CA CYS A 115 7.62 -7.17 9.29
C CYS A 115 6.49 -7.74 10.16
N LEU A 116 5.82 -8.81 9.72
CA LEU A 116 4.77 -9.47 10.50
C LEU A 116 5.35 -10.16 11.75
N LEU A 117 6.45 -10.91 11.60
CA LEU A 117 7.09 -11.61 12.71
C LEU A 117 7.61 -10.64 13.79
N ILE A 118 8.07 -9.47 13.41
CA ILE A 118 8.54 -8.43 14.35
C ILE A 118 7.35 -7.58 14.84
N GLY A 119 6.49 -7.15 13.93
CA GLY A 119 5.40 -6.22 14.19
C GLY A 119 4.28 -6.80 15.02
N TYR A 120 3.99 -8.10 14.86
CA TYR A 120 2.91 -8.76 15.60
C TYR A 120 3.20 -8.81 17.11
N PRO A 121 4.37 -9.29 17.59
CA PRO A 121 4.72 -9.23 19.02
C PRO A 121 4.77 -7.80 19.56
N MET A 122 5.25 -6.83 18.75
CA MET A 122 5.27 -5.42 19.15
C MET A 122 3.85 -4.88 19.35
N ALA A 123 2.95 -5.06 18.38
CA ALA A 123 1.56 -4.63 18.47
C ALA A 123 0.85 -5.29 19.68
N TYR A 124 1.07 -6.59 19.87
CA TYR A 124 0.50 -7.35 20.98
C TYR A 124 0.99 -6.83 22.34
N GLY A 125 2.30 -6.52 22.46
CA GLY A 125 2.88 -5.92 23.66
C GLY A 125 2.32 -4.53 23.96
N ILE A 126 2.13 -3.70 22.90
CA ILE A 126 1.57 -2.34 23.05
C ILE A 126 0.14 -2.39 23.56
N VAL A 127 -0.71 -3.28 23.00
CA VAL A 127 -2.13 -3.42 23.43
C VAL A 127 -2.20 -3.80 24.93
N ARG A 128 -1.31 -4.64 25.41
CA ARG A 128 -1.24 -5.08 26.81
C ARG A 128 -0.55 -4.10 27.77
N SER A 129 0.05 -3.06 27.23
CA SER A 129 0.73 -2.04 28.03
C SER A 129 -0.27 -1.10 28.71
N GLY A 130 0.14 -0.51 29.83
CA GLY A 130 -0.67 0.51 30.52
C GLY A 130 -0.85 1.78 29.68
N PRO A 131 -1.84 2.63 29.99
CA PRO A 131 -2.24 3.76 29.13
C PRO A 131 -1.13 4.76 28.80
N VAL A 132 -0.20 4.97 29.72
CA VAL A 132 0.96 5.88 29.50
C VAL A 132 1.98 5.23 28.58
N ALA A 133 2.38 3.97 28.88
CA ALA A 133 3.34 3.23 28.07
C ALA A 133 2.83 3.03 26.64
N LYS A 134 1.55 2.70 26.46
CA LYS A 134 0.89 2.56 25.16
C LYS A 134 1.06 3.81 24.29
N ARG A 135 0.78 4.99 24.83
CA ARG A 135 0.96 6.27 24.11
C ARG A 135 2.40 6.53 23.72
N VAL A 136 3.34 6.28 24.64
CA VAL A 136 4.79 6.47 24.40
C VAL A 136 5.27 5.50 23.31
N LEU A 137 4.92 4.23 23.40
CA LEU A 137 5.32 3.21 22.42
C LEU A 137 4.78 3.51 21.01
N LEU A 138 3.51 3.91 20.90
CA LEU A 138 2.93 4.32 19.63
C LEU A 138 3.64 5.56 19.06
N PHE A 139 3.96 6.54 19.91
CA PHE A 139 4.72 7.72 19.50
C PHE A 139 6.10 7.33 18.98
N MET A 140 6.80 6.42 19.67
CA MET A 140 8.13 5.93 19.26
C MET A 140 8.11 5.22 17.90
N ILE A 141 7.03 4.48 17.57
CA ILE A 141 6.87 3.84 16.26
C ILE A 141 6.74 4.88 15.14
N ILE A 142 6.04 5.98 15.41
CA ILE A 142 5.79 7.03 14.41
C ILE A 142 6.98 8.00 14.32
N LEU A 143 7.76 8.15 15.39
CA LEU A 143 8.86 9.12 15.47
C LEU A 143 9.83 9.09 14.28
N PRO A 144 10.24 7.94 13.73
CA PRO A 144 11.13 7.88 12.57
C PRO A 144 10.57 8.59 11.33
N PHE A 145 9.24 8.72 11.18
CA PHE A 145 8.65 9.41 10.03
C PHE A 145 8.86 10.93 10.04
N TRP A 146 9.23 11.51 11.16
CA TRP A 146 9.55 12.93 11.26
C TRP A 146 10.92 13.28 10.68
N THR A 147 11.74 12.26 10.42
CA THR A 147 13.01 12.41 9.71
C THR A 147 12.84 12.11 8.22
N SER A 148 13.69 12.73 7.38
CA SER A 148 13.69 12.47 5.94
C SER A 148 13.91 10.98 5.64
N PHE A 149 13.13 10.45 4.71
CA PHE A 149 13.29 9.07 4.25
C PHE A 149 14.70 8.80 3.71
N LEU A 150 15.21 9.70 2.85
CA LEU A 150 16.56 9.56 2.29
C LEU A 150 17.66 9.56 3.37
N LEU A 151 17.56 10.44 4.37
CA LEU A 151 18.53 10.46 5.47
C LEU A 151 18.58 9.13 6.22
N ARG A 152 17.44 8.49 6.42
CA ARG A 152 17.36 7.15 7.03
C ARG A 152 18.04 6.09 6.19
N VAL A 153 17.83 6.10 4.88
CA VAL A 153 18.49 5.16 3.96
C VAL A 153 20.00 5.38 3.93
N TYR A 154 20.46 6.63 3.87
CA TYR A 154 21.89 6.95 3.96
C TYR A 154 22.51 6.56 5.31
N ALA A 155 21.77 6.70 6.41
CA ALA A 155 22.24 6.20 7.71
C ALA A 155 22.46 4.69 7.68
N TRP A 156 21.55 3.92 7.07
CA TRP A 156 21.74 2.48 6.89
C TRP A 156 22.92 2.15 5.97
N MET A 157 23.19 2.93 4.91
CA MET A 157 24.41 2.77 4.12
C MET A 157 25.67 2.89 5.00
N GLY A 158 25.74 3.93 5.83
CA GLY A 158 26.88 4.12 6.74
C GLY A 158 27.00 3.02 7.79
N LEU A 159 25.87 2.53 8.33
CA LEU A 159 25.87 1.45 9.33
C LEU A 159 26.31 0.11 8.75
N LEU A 160 25.89 -0.22 7.50
CA LEU A 160 26.12 -1.50 6.84
C LEU A 160 27.39 -1.53 5.97
N ALA A 161 28.13 -0.41 5.85
CA ALA A 161 29.38 -0.35 5.11
C ALA A 161 30.44 -1.29 5.72
N ASP A 162 31.42 -1.71 4.92
CA ASP A 162 32.49 -2.62 5.36
C ASP A 162 33.25 -2.04 6.56
N GLN A 163 33.50 -0.73 6.58
CA GLN A 163 34.06 0.00 7.72
C GLN A 163 32.99 0.71 8.57
N GLY A 164 31.74 0.26 8.47
CA GLY A 164 30.60 0.83 9.16
C GLY A 164 30.52 0.44 10.63
N THR A 165 29.60 1.11 11.35
CA THR A 165 29.44 0.94 12.80
C THR A 165 29.13 -0.50 13.19
N ILE A 166 28.33 -1.24 12.38
CA ILE A 166 27.96 -2.62 12.70
C ILE A 166 29.18 -3.54 12.62
N ASN A 167 29.97 -3.49 11.55
CA ASN A 167 31.18 -4.28 11.42
C ASN A 167 32.21 -3.95 12.53
N ASN A 168 32.44 -2.66 12.80
CA ASN A 168 33.33 -2.23 13.84
C ASN A 168 32.89 -2.71 15.22
N LEU A 169 31.59 -2.73 15.51
CA LEU A 169 31.06 -3.26 16.77
C LEU A 169 31.25 -4.78 16.86
N LEU A 170 30.98 -5.53 15.79
CA LEU A 170 31.13 -6.98 15.76
C LEU A 170 32.63 -7.41 15.94
N ILE A 171 33.54 -6.69 15.29
CA ILE A 171 34.99 -6.90 15.45
C ILE A 171 35.43 -6.55 16.87
N GLY A 172 34.98 -5.40 17.40
CA GLY A 172 35.32 -4.97 18.75
C GLY A 172 34.82 -5.90 19.86
N LEU A 173 33.71 -6.63 19.60
CA LEU A 173 33.16 -7.67 20.48
C LEU A 173 33.84 -9.05 20.28
N GLY A 174 34.76 -9.20 19.31
CA GLY A 174 35.40 -10.48 18.98
C GLY A 174 34.46 -11.52 18.38
N ILE A 175 33.34 -11.08 17.79
CA ILE A 175 32.35 -11.99 17.10
C ILE A 175 32.82 -12.36 15.72
N ILE A 176 33.51 -11.44 15.03
CA ILE A 176 34.08 -11.62 13.69
C ILE A 176 35.52 -11.06 13.71
N ASP A 177 36.40 -11.66 12.89
CA ASP A 177 37.78 -11.21 12.74
C ASP A 177 37.97 -10.22 11.59
N GLU A 178 37.12 -10.32 10.53
CA GLU A 178 37.16 -9.47 9.35
C GLU A 178 35.79 -8.89 9.06
N PRO A 179 35.69 -7.72 8.37
CA PRO A 179 34.43 -7.10 8.00
C PRO A 179 33.59 -8.00 7.09
N ILE A 180 32.32 -8.16 7.41
CA ILE A 180 31.35 -8.86 6.55
C ILE A 180 30.76 -7.85 5.57
N ARG A 181 30.76 -8.20 4.29
CA ARG A 181 30.10 -7.39 3.27
C ARG A 181 28.59 -7.46 3.41
N MET A 182 27.99 -6.46 4.06
CA MET A 182 26.54 -6.32 4.22
C MET A 182 25.94 -5.39 3.18
N LEU A 183 26.58 -4.26 2.90
CA LEU A 183 26.12 -3.28 1.92
C LEU A 183 26.18 -3.84 0.49
N TYR A 184 25.25 -3.41 -0.37
CA TYR A 184 25.06 -3.86 -1.76
C TYR A 184 24.71 -5.35 -1.88
N THR A 185 23.92 -5.84 -0.92
CA THR A 185 23.39 -7.21 -0.88
C THR A 185 21.88 -7.23 -0.70
N GLU A 186 21.23 -8.37 -0.96
CA GLU A 186 19.80 -8.55 -0.64
C GLU A 186 19.54 -8.31 0.86
N PHE A 187 20.49 -8.67 1.74
CA PHE A 187 20.37 -8.44 3.18
C PHE A 187 20.18 -6.96 3.52
N ALA A 188 21.00 -6.08 2.93
CA ALA A 188 20.85 -4.64 3.14
C ALA A 188 19.50 -4.11 2.66
N VAL A 189 19.00 -4.64 1.54
CA VAL A 189 17.67 -4.29 1.02
C VAL A 189 16.58 -4.74 2.00
N PHE A 190 16.66 -5.97 2.53
CA PHE A 190 15.72 -6.45 3.55
C PHE A 190 15.72 -5.56 4.79
N VAL A 191 16.89 -5.20 5.31
CA VAL A 191 17.02 -4.30 6.47
C VAL A 191 16.35 -2.96 6.18
N GLY A 192 16.63 -2.35 5.02
CA GLY A 192 16.07 -1.06 4.63
C GLY A 192 14.55 -1.10 4.47
N VAL A 193 14.03 -2.13 3.78
CA VAL A 193 12.59 -2.31 3.55
C VAL A 193 11.86 -2.59 4.86
N VAL A 194 12.35 -3.53 5.66
CA VAL A 194 11.73 -3.88 6.96
C VAL A 194 11.72 -2.67 7.89
N TYR A 195 12.83 -1.98 8.06
CA TYR A 195 12.89 -0.78 8.88
C TYR A 195 11.90 0.30 8.44
N THR A 196 11.80 0.51 7.13
CA THR A 196 10.94 1.57 6.57
C THR A 196 9.46 1.23 6.72
N TYR A 197 9.08 -0.03 6.46
CA TYR A 197 7.67 -0.43 6.39
C TYR A 197 7.13 -1.07 7.68
N LEU A 198 7.97 -1.35 8.69
CA LEU A 198 7.56 -1.94 9.96
C LEU A 198 6.41 -1.17 10.65
N PRO A 199 6.39 0.16 10.72
CA PRO A 199 5.26 0.89 11.31
C PRO A 199 3.94 0.66 10.58
N PHE A 200 3.95 0.48 9.25
CA PHE A 200 2.76 0.17 8.46
C PHE A 200 2.20 -1.22 8.73
N MET A 201 3.01 -2.13 9.28
CA MET A 201 2.57 -3.40 9.80
C MET A 201 1.99 -3.27 11.21
N ILE A 202 2.69 -2.55 12.09
CA ILE A 202 2.33 -2.47 13.52
C ILE A 202 1.02 -1.73 13.74
N LEU A 203 0.80 -0.60 13.04
CA LEU A 203 -0.37 0.25 13.30
C LEU A 203 -1.71 -0.41 12.99
N PRO A 204 -1.92 -1.10 11.85
CA PRO A 204 -3.16 -1.83 11.60
C PRO A 204 -3.36 -3.03 12.54
N LEU A 205 -2.27 -3.74 12.88
CA LEU A 205 -2.32 -4.82 13.86
C LEU A 205 -2.77 -4.30 15.22
N TYR A 206 -2.15 -3.22 15.70
CA TYR A 206 -2.54 -2.56 16.94
C TYR A 206 -4.00 -2.10 16.90
N ALA A 207 -4.42 -1.41 15.86
CA ALA A 207 -5.79 -0.88 15.73
C ALA A 207 -6.86 -2.00 15.70
N ASN A 208 -6.51 -3.16 15.15
CA ASN A 208 -7.37 -4.33 15.17
C ASN A 208 -7.39 -5.00 16.55
N MET A 209 -6.22 -5.23 17.14
CA MET A 209 -6.09 -5.88 18.47
C MET A 209 -6.70 -5.05 19.60
N GLU A 210 -6.63 -3.72 19.53
CA GLU A 210 -7.21 -2.81 20.54
C GLU A 210 -8.74 -2.92 20.64
N LYS A 211 -9.39 -3.36 19.55
CA LYS A 211 -10.85 -3.56 19.51
C LYS A 211 -11.29 -4.92 20.03
N LEU A 212 -10.37 -5.84 20.29
CA LEU A 212 -10.71 -7.17 20.77
C LEU A 212 -11.19 -7.10 22.22
N ASP A 213 -12.34 -7.75 22.48
CA ASP A 213 -12.85 -7.88 23.83
C ASP A 213 -11.98 -8.86 24.64
N GLY A 214 -11.39 -8.37 25.73
CA GLY A 214 -10.59 -9.18 26.65
C GLY A 214 -11.35 -10.37 27.25
N SER A 215 -12.68 -10.25 27.37
CA SER A 215 -13.53 -11.31 27.90
C SER A 215 -13.42 -12.64 27.12
N LEU A 216 -13.13 -12.59 25.83
CA LEU A 216 -12.91 -13.79 24.99
C LEU A 216 -11.69 -14.59 25.45
N THR A 217 -10.61 -13.90 25.84
CA THR A 217 -9.41 -14.56 26.35
C THR A 217 -9.59 -15.08 27.80
N GLU A 218 -10.36 -14.35 28.59
CA GLU A 218 -10.74 -14.77 29.96
C GLU A 218 -11.64 -16.02 29.93
N ALA A 219 -12.69 -16.01 29.09
CA ALA A 219 -13.58 -17.18 28.92
C ALA A 219 -12.80 -18.42 28.42
N ALA A 220 -11.84 -18.24 27.53
CA ALA A 220 -10.95 -19.35 27.08
C ALA A 220 -10.09 -19.89 28.24
N ALA A 221 -9.64 -19.03 29.15
CA ALA A 221 -8.88 -19.44 30.34
C ALA A 221 -9.75 -20.17 31.35
N ASP A 222 -10.98 -19.70 31.58
CA ASP A 222 -11.98 -20.35 32.45
C ASP A 222 -12.34 -21.77 31.95
N LEU A 223 -12.32 -21.99 30.64
CA LEU A 223 -12.47 -23.31 30.02
C LEU A 223 -11.19 -24.16 30.06
N GLY A 224 -10.15 -23.72 30.78
CA GLY A 224 -8.89 -24.44 30.97
C GLY A 224 -7.94 -24.39 29.79
N SER A 225 -8.12 -23.45 28.85
CA SER A 225 -7.21 -23.28 27.69
C SER A 225 -5.86 -22.72 28.16
N LYS A 226 -4.78 -23.35 27.72
CA LYS A 226 -3.42 -22.83 27.94
C LYS A 226 -3.23 -21.53 27.13
N PRO A 227 -2.40 -20.57 27.61
CA PRO A 227 -2.18 -19.28 26.91
C PRO A 227 -1.76 -19.42 25.44
N THR A 228 -0.94 -20.42 25.12
CA THR A 228 -0.54 -20.72 23.73
C THR A 228 -1.72 -21.16 22.88
N ASN A 229 -2.61 -22.02 23.40
CA ASN A 229 -3.80 -22.46 22.68
C ASN A 229 -4.78 -21.30 22.48
N THR A 230 -4.99 -20.48 23.50
CA THR A 230 -5.82 -19.27 23.42
C THR A 230 -5.27 -18.32 22.36
N PHE A 231 -3.94 -18.15 22.31
CA PHE A 231 -3.30 -17.33 21.26
C PHE A 231 -3.63 -17.85 19.85
N PHE A 232 -3.36 -19.12 19.56
CA PHE A 232 -3.54 -19.66 18.21
C PHE A 232 -5.00 -19.89 17.82
N LYS A 233 -5.89 -20.22 18.78
CA LYS A 233 -7.28 -20.55 18.48
C LYS A 233 -8.25 -19.39 18.64
N VAL A 234 -7.91 -18.35 19.39
CA VAL A 234 -8.78 -17.20 19.66
C VAL A 234 -8.13 -15.91 19.14
N THR A 235 -6.95 -15.54 19.68
CA THR A 235 -6.37 -14.24 19.38
C THR A 235 -5.94 -14.13 17.91
N LEU A 236 -5.19 -15.10 17.40
CA LEU A 236 -4.66 -15.05 16.03
C LEU A 236 -5.75 -15.01 14.96
N PRO A 237 -6.82 -15.85 15.00
CA PRO A 237 -7.92 -15.75 14.04
C PRO A 237 -8.68 -14.42 14.11
N LEU A 238 -8.91 -13.88 15.29
CA LEU A 238 -9.60 -12.60 15.47
C LEU A 238 -8.77 -11.40 14.99
N THR A 239 -7.43 -11.56 14.97
CA THR A 239 -6.52 -10.52 14.46
C THR A 239 -6.22 -10.64 12.97
N TYR A 240 -6.74 -11.65 12.29
CA TYR A 240 -6.54 -11.88 10.85
C TYR A 240 -6.82 -10.65 9.96
N PRO A 241 -7.90 -9.86 10.18
CA PRO A 241 -8.11 -8.64 9.41
C PRO A 241 -6.99 -7.62 9.56
N GLY A 242 -6.41 -7.50 10.76
CA GLY A 242 -5.25 -6.64 11.02
C GLY A 242 -3.97 -7.14 10.35
N ILE A 243 -3.76 -8.47 10.35
CA ILE A 243 -2.63 -9.11 9.66
C ILE A 243 -2.69 -8.83 8.16
N VAL A 244 -3.85 -9.05 7.54
CA VAL A 244 -4.02 -8.80 6.10
C VAL A 244 -3.83 -7.32 5.76
N ALA A 245 -4.46 -6.43 6.51
CA ALA A 245 -4.34 -4.98 6.28
C ALA A 245 -2.88 -4.52 6.40
N GLY A 246 -2.17 -4.91 7.47
CA GLY A 246 -0.75 -4.60 7.64
C GLY A 246 0.12 -5.21 6.55
N SER A 247 -0.13 -6.47 6.17
CA SER A 247 0.61 -7.14 5.10
C SER A 247 0.45 -6.44 3.75
N LEU A 248 -0.76 -6.00 3.39
CA LEU A 248 -1.00 -5.26 2.15
C LEU A 248 -0.31 -3.88 2.15
N LEU A 249 -0.35 -3.17 3.30
CA LEU A 249 0.31 -1.87 3.45
C LEU A 249 1.84 -1.94 3.40
N VAL A 250 2.42 -3.10 3.66
CA VAL A 250 3.86 -3.35 3.49
C VAL A 250 4.17 -3.87 2.10
N PHE A 251 3.47 -4.91 1.65
CA PHE A 251 3.77 -5.64 0.42
C PHE A 251 3.65 -4.78 -0.84
N ILE A 252 2.55 -4.01 -0.95
CA ILE A 252 2.26 -3.23 -2.17
C ILE A 252 3.35 -2.17 -2.42
N PRO A 253 3.65 -1.25 -1.49
CA PRO A 253 4.69 -0.25 -1.74
C PRO A 253 6.10 -0.87 -1.80
N ALA A 254 6.40 -1.92 -1.03
CA ALA A 254 7.69 -2.59 -1.10
C ALA A 254 7.96 -3.22 -2.47
N THR A 255 6.93 -3.70 -3.19
CA THR A 255 7.10 -4.29 -4.53
C THR A 255 7.54 -3.25 -5.56
N GLY A 256 7.03 -2.01 -5.47
CA GLY A 256 7.41 -0.90 -6.34
C GLY A 256 8.58 -0.04 -5.82
N GLU A 257 9.26 -0.48 -4.77
CA GLU A 257 10.32 0.30 -4.13
C GLU A 257 11.51 0.50 -5.10
N TYR A 258 12.00 1.75 -5.13
CA TYR A 258 13.11 2.17 -5.98
C TYR A 258 14.35 2.56 -5.18
N VAL A 259 14.19 3.43 -4.18
CA VAL A 259 15.32 4.10 -3.50
C VAL A 259 16.15 3.14 -2.67
N ILE A 260 15.47 2.25 -1.94
CA ILE A 260 16.14 1.27 -1.07
C ILE A 260 16.99 0.29 -1.88
N PRO A 261 16.47 -0.39 -2.93
CA PRO A 261 17.29 -1.27 -3.76
C PRO A 261 18.37 -0.52 -4.54
N ASP A 262 18.16 0.74 -4.90
CA ASP A 262 19.17 1.55 -5.56
C ASP A 262 20.36 1.85 -4.66
N LEU A 263 20.10 2.34 -3.45
CA LEU A 263 21.13 2.78 -2.51
C LEU A 263 21.74 1.62 -1.69
N LEU A 264 20.93 0.69 -1.20
CA LEU A 264 21.40 -0.40 -0.34
C LEU A 264 21.72 -1.68 -1.11
N GLY A 265 21.04 -1.95 -2.20
CA GLY A 265 21.26 -3.12 -3.06
C GLY A 265 22.33 -2.87 -4.14
N GLY A 266 22.57 -1.62 -4.48
CA GLY A 266 23.52 -1.23 -5.53
C GLY A 266 23.19 -1.93 -6.87
N GLY A 267 24.21 -2.31 -7.65
CA GLY A 267 24.04 -3.02 -8.93
C GLY A 267 23.58 -4.47 -8.79
N ASN A 268 23.69 -5.06 -7.60
CA ASN A 268 23.49 -6.50 -7.39
C ASN A 268 22.02 -6.88 -7.18
N VAL A 269 21.19 -5.93 -6.74
CA VAL A 269 19.77 -6.18 -6.45
C VAL A 269 18.91 -5.29 -7.33
N LEU A 270 18.31 -5.90 -8.36
CA LEU A 270 17.42 -5.21 -9.27
C LEU A 270 15.97 -5.52 -8.87
N MET A 271 15.20 -4.46 -8.61
CA MET A 271 13.75 -4.52 -8.36
C MET A 271 13.02 -3.73 -9.44
N ILE A 272 11.73 -4.05 -9.62
CA ILE A 272 10.94 -3.50 -10.74
C ILE A 272 10.79 -1.98 -10.67
N GLY A 273 10.70 -1.39 -9.46
CA GLY A 273 10.67 0.06 -9.29
C GLY A 273 11.94 0.73 -9.79
N ARG A 274 13.10 0.12 -9.54
CA ARG A 274 14.38 0.60 -10.04
C ARG A 274 14.50 0.44 -11.56
N LEU A 275 14.07 -0.69 -12.10
CA LEU A 275 14.07 -0.91 -13.55
C LEU A 275 13.19 0.11 -14.26
N LEU A 276 11.97 0.34 -13.76
CA LEU A 276 11.05 1.35 -14.27
C LEU A 276 11.68 2.77 -14.26
N PHE A 277 12.34 3.12 -13.16
CA PHE A 277 13.06 4.41 -13.07
C PHE A 277 14.15 4.53 -14.12
N ASN A 278 14.95 3.48 -14.33
CA ASN A 278 16.00 3.46 -15.31
C ASN A 278 15.45 3.58 -16.74
N GLU A 279 14.35 2.85 -17.08
CA GLU A 279 13.70 2.97 -18.39
C GLU A 279 13.20 4.39 -18.64
N PHE A 280 12.56 4.99 -17.62
CA PHE A 280 11.97 6.32 -17.77
C PHE A 280 13.02 7.45 -17.86
N PHE A 281 14.01 7.45 -16.96
CA PHE A 281 14.97 8.57 -16.82
C PHE A 281 16.29 8.34 -17.53
N SER A 282 16.85 7.12 -17.48
CA SER A 282 18.17 6.84 -18.03
C SER A 282 18.09 6.45 -19.50
N ASN A 283 17.17 5.54 -19.84
CA ASN A 283 16.97 5.08 -21.21
C ASN A 283 16.05 6.01 -22.02
N THR A 284 15.31 6.88 -21.33
CA THR A 284 14.30 7.79 -21.93
C THR A 284 13.25 7.02 -22.74
N ASP A 285 13.03 5.74 -22.41
CA ASP A 285 12.02 4.88 -23.02
C ASP A 285 10.70 4.95 -22.23
N TRP A 286 9.96 6.03 -22.43
CA TRP A 286 8.69 6.24 -21.74
C TRP A 286 7.61 5.20 -22.09
N PRO A 287 7.50 4.73 -23.35
CA PRO A 287 6.58 3.65 -23.71
C PRO A 287 6.82 2.36 -22.92
N VAL A 288 8.05 1.85 -22.88
CA VAL A 288 8.41 0.65 -22.12
C VAL A 288 8.23 0.88 -20.63
N ALA A 289 8.70 2.01 -20.07
CA ALA A 289 8.49 2.35 -18.66
C ALA A 289 7.00 2.36 -18.28
N SER A 290 6.16 2.94 -19.14
CA SER A 290 4.71 2.97 -18.95
C SER A 290 4.08 1.57 -19.02
N ALA A 291 4.52 0.72 -19.95
CA ALA A 291 4.05 -0.67 -20.05
C ALA A 291 4.45 -1.49 -18.82
N VAL A 292 5.68 -1.32 -18.29
CA VAL A 292 6.13 -1.91 -17.02
C VAL A 292 5.22 -1.47 -15.86
N ALA A 293 4.91 -0.17 -15.77
CA ALA A 293 4.02 0.35 -14.72
C ALA A 293 2.60 -0.25 -14.80
N ILE A 294 2.05 -0.40 -16.00
CA ILE A 294 0.73 -1.02 -16.22
C ILE A 294 0.72 -2.49 -15.82
N ILE A 295 1.74 -3.26 -16.20
CA ILE A 295 1.86 -4.68 -15.80
C ILE A 295 1.97 -4.78 -14.28
N LEU A 296 2.79 -3.93 -13.64
CA LEU A 296 2.94 -3.92 -12.18
C LEU A 296 1.61 -3.62 -11.48
N LEU A 297 0.86 -2.65 -11.97
CA LEU A 297 -0.46 -2.31 -11.44
C LEU A 297 -1.41 -3.49 -11.51
N PHE A 298 -1.52 -4.15 -12.67
CA PHE A 298 -2.38 -5.34 -12.81
C PHE A 298 -1.94 -6.49 -11.90
N LEU A 299 -0.63 -6.70 -11.77
CA LEU A 299 -0.06 -7.73 -10.91
C LEU A 299 -0.40 -7.51 -9.43
N LEU A 300 -0.49 -6.25 -8.98
CA LEU A 300 -0.82 -5.91 -7.59
C LEU A 300 -2.33 -5.80 -7.35
N VAL A 301 -3.08 -5.16 -8.26
CA VAL A 301 -4.51 -4.87 -8.07
C VAL A 301 -5.37 -6.13 -8.26
N LEU A 302 -5.04 -6.98 -9.25
CA LEU A 302 -5.87 -8.13 -9.57
C LEU A 302 -5.99 -9.15 -8.41
N PRO A 303 -4.92 -9.61 -7.75
CA PRO A 303 -5.03 -10.47 -6.59
C PRO A 303 -5.76 -9.81 -5.40
N MET A 304 -5.57 -8.50 -5.22
CA MET A 304 -6.22 -7.74 -4.16
C MET A 304 -7.73 -7.65 -4.37
N THR A 305 -8.19 -7.38 -5.59
CA THR A 305 -9.62 -7.31 -5.91
C THR A 305 -10.29 -8.68 -5.79
N ILE A 306 -9.62 -9.73 -6.23
CA ILE A 306 -10.10 -11.12 -6.07
C ILE A 306 -10.25 -11.45 -4.58
N TYR A 307 -9.25 -11.14 -3.76
CA TYR A 307 -9.28 -11.36 -2.32
C TYR A 307 -10.44 -10.60 -1.65
N GLN A 308 -10.62 -9.31 -1.97
CA GLN A 308 -11.71 -8.49 -1.42
C GLN A 308 -13.09 -9.04 -1.82
N TYR A 309 -13.24 -9.51 -3.06
CA TYR A 309 -14.48 -10.11 -3.53
C TYR A 309 -14.85 -11.37 -2.72
N TYR A 310 -13.89 -12.27 -2.49
CA TYR A 310 -14.13 -13.46 -1.68
C TYR A 310 -14.40 -13.14 -0.21
N GLN A 311 -13.74 -12.13 0.35
CA GLN A 311 -14.05 -11.69 1.72
C GLN A 311 -15.47 -11.12 1.85
N ALA A 312 -15.89 -10.27 0.92
CA ALA A 312 -17.24 -9.70 0.91
C ALA A 312 -18.29 -10.82 0.83
N LYS A 313 -18.09 -11.79 -0.05
CA LYS A 313 -18.99 -12.93 -0.20
C LYS A 313 -19.07 -13.81 1.06
N ALA A 314 -17.94 -14.07 1.72
CA ALA A 314 -17.91 -14.85 2.94
C ALA A 314 -18.67 -14.16 4.11
N VAL A 315 -18.65 -12.82 4.15
CA VAL A 315 -19.43 -12.05 5.14
C VAL A 315 -20.94 -12.14 4.84
N GLU A 316 -21.34 -12.09 3.56
CA GLU A 316 -22.75 -12.20 3.15
C GLU A 316 -23.31 -13.62 3.41
N GLU A 317 -22.52 -14.67 3.21
CA GLU A 317 -22.92 -16.07 3.44
C GLU A 317 -22.92 -16.46 4.93
N GLY A 318 -22.22 -15.71 5.79
CA GLY A 318 -22.15 -15.93 7.25
C GLY A 318 -23.24 -15.20 8.06
N GLN A 319 -24.11 -14.40 7.41
CA GLN A 319 -25.28 -13.76 7.98
C GLN A 319 -26.56 -14.55 7.66
#